data_b647dee1ee15977a4ad11e4e8d0085fd
#
_entry.id   b647dee1ee15977a4ad11e4e8d0085fd
#
_cell.length_a   1.000
_cell.length_b   1.000
_cell.length_c   1.000
_cell.angle_alpha   90.00
_cell.angle_beta   90.00
_cell.angle_gamma   90.00
#
_symmetry.space_group_name_H-M   'P 1'
#
loop_
_entity.id
_entity.type
_entity.pdbx_description
1 polymer ?
#
loop_
_entity_poly.entity_id
_entity_poly.type
_entity_poly.pdbx_seq_one_letter_code
_entity_poly.pdbx_strand_id
1 'polypeptide(L)'
;MSGLTSSTANQNSKTHYLILITVIVSAGLSQGLLLPVLSILLEQQGVSSSLNGLNAASLYIGSFAMTLIAERLLGAIGFKKLIAAGISLVLVCLLLFPVLSGIKVWFILRLLVGVGDAAINYAAQLWVLLMTPPEHRGRNLSLYGMSYGLGFSLGPVGISLLRFGQSVPFIALAFLFLLVLVLTATKLPNSRPDKVEGGEGQAKRFGRSYSLAWYALIPALLYGYMEATLNSNFPVYGLRIGYSENQIAALLPFAGIGGLMLQLPLGLWSDRFGRKKILMLCGIVGGLAFTLLPLAKDRFSLTFLLLMVAGGFVGSFFSLGLAYAADILPRNLLPAANVVSSFHYSAGSIVGPGIGGFLLEYGWGGGVFGLMGVLYIMFGLMGLLFSPRLKI
;
A
#
# COMPACT_ATOMS: atom_id res chain seq x y z
N MET A 1 34.04 32.63 4.98
CA MET A 1 33.34 31.72 5.94
C MET A 1 31.94 31.27 5.49
N SER A 2 31.35 31.87 4.45
CA SER A 2 29.97 31.51 3.95
C SER A 2 29.87 30.19 3.16
N GLY A 3 30.96 29.68 2.61
CA GLY A 3 30.92 28.46 1.79
C GLY A 3 30.88 27.12 2.59
N LEU A 4 31.38 27.12 3.82
CA LEU A 4 31.40 25.90 4.67
C LEU A 4 30.03 25.64 5.32
N THR A 5 29.25 26.68 5.62
CA THR A 5 27.92 26.55 6.25
C THR A 5 26.87 26.07 5.26
N SER A 6 26.95 26.44 3.98
CA SER A 6 26.03 25.96 2.93
C SER A 6 26.27 24.50 2.54
N SER A 7 27.53 24.04 2.56
CA SER A 7 27.91 22.65 2.27
C SER A 7 27.41 21.69 3.37
N THR A 8 27.57 22.06 4.64
CA THR A 8 27.13 21.24 5.78
C THR A 8 25.60 21.16 5.90
N ALA A 9 24.89 22.25 5.63
CA ALA A 9 23.42 22.29 5.62
C ALA A 9 22.84 21.39 4.51
N ASN A 10 23.44 21.40 3.32
CA ASN A 10 23.04 20.56 2.20
C ASN A 10 23.36 19.08 2.43
N GLN A 11 24.49 18.79 3.09
CA GLN A 11 24.89 17.42 3.45
C GLN A 11 23.97 16.82 4.52
N ASN A 12 23.56 17.61 5.51
CA ASN A 12 22.59 17.21 6.54
C ASN A 12 21.21 16.92 5.93
N SER A 13 20.74 17.75 5.00
CA SER A 13 19.45 17.55 4.31
C SER A 13 19.43 16.22 3.52
N LYS A 14 20.50 15.89 2.79
CA LYS A 14 20.62 14.61 2.06
C LYS A 14 20.60 13.41 3.01
N THR A 15 21.31 13.51 4.14
CA THR A 15 21.34 12.43 5.15
C THR A 15 19.97 12.20 5.75
N HIS A 16 19.23 13.25 6.12
CA HIS A 16 17.88 13.12 6.63
C HIS A 16 16.93 12.48 5.62
N TYR A 17 17.04 12.89 4.34
CA TYR A 17 16.24 12.30 3.26
C TYR A 17 16.52 10.80 3.11
N LEU A 18 17.78 10.37 3.12
CA LEU A 18 18.15 8.95 3.02
C LEU A 18 17.61 8.14 4.21
N ILE A 19 17.65 8.70 5.43
CA ILE A 19 17.07 8.04 6.60
C ILE A 19 15.57 7.86 6.42
N LEU A 20 14.85 8.90 5.96
CA LEU A 20 13.41 8.79 5.71
C LEU A 20 13.09 7.76 4.62
N ILE A 21 13.91 7.65 3.58
CA ILE A 21 13.80 6.58 2.58
C ILE A 21 14.02 5.20 3.22
N THR A 22 15.02 5.04 4.07
CA THR A 22 15.25 3.76 4.79
C THR A 22 14.06 3.40 5.68
N VAL A 23 13.51 4.37 6.40
CA VAL A 23 12.31 4.20 7.23
C VAL A 23 11.13 3.70 6.40
N ILE A 24 10.90 4.31 5.23
CA ILE A 24 9.74 3.96 4.40
C ILE A 24 9.90 2.62 3.67
N VAL A 25 11.12 2.26 3.24
CA VAL A 25 11.41 0.92 2.71
C VAL A 25 11.13 -0.14 3.78
N SER A 26 11.53 0.12 5.03
CA SER A 26 11.29 -0.81 6.15
C SER A 26 9.81 -0.95 6.47
N ALA A 27 9.03 0.14 6.42
CA ALA A 27 7.57 0.09 6.57
C ALA A 27 6.92 -0.73 5.43
N GLY A 28 7.34 -0.53 4.18
CA GLY A 28 6.89 -1.35 3.05
C GLY A 28 7.23 -2.83 3.25
N LEU A 29 8.48 -3.15 3.63
CA LEU A 29 8.89 -4.52 3.94
C LEU A 29 8.04 -5.15 5.05
N SER A 30 7.69 -4.37 6.09
CA SER A 30 6.84 -4.83 7.18
C SER A 30 5.48 -5.30 6.69
N GLN A 31 4.77 -4.45 5.97
CA GLN A 31 3.45 -4.81 5.44
C GLN A 31 3.52 -5.94 4.42
N GLY A 32 4.47 -5.87 3.47
CA GLY A 32 4.65 -6.88 2.43
C GLY A 32 5.01 -8.27 2.99
N LEU A 33 5.69 -8.34 4.15
CA LEU A 33 6.02 -9.58 4.82
C LEU A 33 4.91 -10.06 5.75
N LEU A 34 4.37 -9.19 6.60
CA LEU A 34 3.42 -9.59 7.64
C LEU A 34 2.09 -10.07 7.07
N LEU A 35 1.60 -9.47 5.98
CA LEU A 35 0.34 -9.87 5.37
C LEU A 35 0.35 -11.34 4.95
N PRO A 36 1.28 -11.79 4.08
CA PRO A 36 1.30 -13.18 3.65
C PRO A 36 1.78 -14.16 4.73
N VAL A 37 2.79 -13.82 5.54
CA VAL A 37 3.32 -14.71 6.58
C VAL A 37 2.25 -15.06 7.61
N LEU A 38 1.55 -14.05 8.13
CA LEU A 38 0.49 -14.31 9.11
C LEU A 38 -0.70 -15.06 8.50
N SER A 39 -1.00 -14.82 7.21
CA SER A 39 -2.06 -15.56 6.51
C SER A 39 -1.69 -17.04 6.32
N ILE A 40 -0.42 -17.36 6.01
CA ILE A 40 0.10 -18.72 5.94
C ILE A 40 0.02 -19.41 7.32
N LEU A 41 0.51 -18.75 8.36
CA LEU A 41 0.51 -19.33 9.71
C LEU A 41 -0.90 -19.58 10.25
N LEU A 42 -1.86 -18.69 9.97
CA LEU A 42 -3.26 -18.92 10.36
C LEU A 42 -3.89 -20.06 9.58
N GLU A 43 -3.62 -20.21 8.29
CA GLU A 43 -4.09 -21.35 7.48
C GLU A 43 -3.50 -22.66 8.00
N GLN A 44 -2.20 -22.70 8.34
CA GLN A 44 -1.55 -23.88 8.92
C GLN A 44 -2.10 -24.25 10.31
N GLN A 45 -2.61 -23.26 11.06
CA GLN A 45 -3.30 -23.48 12.34
C GLN A 45 -4.77 -23.94 12.15
N GLY A 46 -5.25 -24.12 10.92
CA GLY A 46 -6.62 -24.52 10.63
C GLY A 46 -7.66 -23.42 10.84
N VAL A 47 -7.23 -22.16 10.90
CA VAL A 47 -8.15 -21.01 10.99
C VAL A 47 -8.89 -20.85 9.66
N SER A 48 -10.21 -20.66 9.72
CA SER A 48 -11.02 -20.48 8.51
C SER A 48 -10.55 -19.29 7.69
N SER A 49 -10.68 -19.36 6.36
CA SER A 49 -10.22 -18.30 5.47
C SER A 49 -10.98 -16.99 5.68
N SER A 50 -12.25 -17.07 6.07
CA SER A 50 -13.05 -15.88 6.42
C SER A 50 -12.45 -15.14 7.62
N LEU A 51 -12.12 -15.87 8.69
CA LEU A 51 -11.48 -15.30 9.88
C LEU A 51 -10.06 -14.81 9.58
N ASN A 52 -9.31 -15.52 8.73
CA ASN A 52 -7.99 -15.11 8.28
C ASN A 52 -8.06 -13.79 7.49
N GLY A 53 -9.02 -13.67 6.56
CA GLY A 53 -9.27 -12.43 5.81
C GLY A 53 -9.67 -11.26 6.71
N LEU A 54 -10.56 -11.47 7.69
CA LEU A 54 -10.91 -10.45 8.69
C LEU A 54 -9.71 -10.05 9.56
N ASN A 55 -8.87 -11.02 9.92
CA ASN A 55 -7.64 -10.75 10.64
C ASN A 55 -6.66 -9.89 9.80
N ALA A 56 -6.56 -10.13 8.50
CA ALA A 56 -5.77 -9.29 7.60
C ALA A 56 -6.33 -7.85 7.48
N ALA A 57 -7.64 -7.71 7.42
CA ALA A 57 -8.31 -6.40 7.36
C ALA A 57 -8.01 -5.52 8.59
N SER A 58 -7.73 -6.10 9.77
CA SER A 58 -7.45 -5.34 10.99
C SER A 58 -6.26 -4.40 10.86
N LEU A 59 -5.23 -4.76 10.08
CA LEU A 59 -4.09 -3.89 9.78
C LEU A 59 -4.55 -2.59 9.12
N TYR A 60 -5.42 -2.69 8.12
CA TYR A 60 -5.93 -1.53 7.39
C TYR A 60 -6.93 -0.71 8.21
N ILE A 61 -7.69 -1.35 9.11
CA ILE A 61 -8.54 -0.66 10.09
C ILE A 61 -7.66 0.19 11.02
N GLY A 62 -6.56 -0.36 11.53
CA GLY A 62 -5.60 0.39 12.35
C GLY A 62 -4.96 1.55 11.59
N SER A 63 -4.53 1.33 10.34
CA SER A 63 -3.98 2.37 9.48
C SER A 63 -4.99 3.49 9.21
N PHE A 64 -6.23 3.15 8.92
CA PHE A 64 -7.30 4.13 8.71
C PHE A 64 -7.57 4.95 9.97
N ALA A 65 -7.71 4.30 11.13
CA ALA A 65 -7.93 4.97 12.40
C ALA A 65 -6.80 5.96 12.74
N MET A 66 -5.55 5.56 12.51
CA MET A 66 -4.39 6.45 12.72
C MET A 66 -4.39 7.64 11.78
N THR A 67 -4.78 7.46 10.52
CA THR A 67 -4.84 8.56 9.53
C THR A 67 -5.78 9.69 9.98
N LEU A 68 -6.86 9.38 10.69
CA LEU A 68 -7.82 10.38 11.20
C LEU A 68 -7.23 11.28 12.30
N ILE A 69 -6.24 10.80 13.05
CA ILE A 69 -5.64 11.52 14.19
C ILE A 69 -4.18 11.94 13.95
N ALA A 70 -3.57 11.47 12.85
CA ALA A 70 -2.14 11.63 12.56
C ALA A 70 -1.70 13.09 12.56
N GLU A 71 -2.50 13.99 11.97
CA GLU A 71 -2.20 15.43 11.91
C GLU A 71 -2.13 16.05 13.31
N ARG A 72 -3.10 15.73 14.17
CA ARG A 72 -3.15 16.24 15.55
C ARG A 72 -1.95 15.74 16.36
N LEU A 73 -1.63 14.45 16.25
CA LEU A 73 -0.49 13.85 16.93
C LEU A 73 0.83 14.44 16.43
N LEU A 74 0.98 14.62 15.12
CA LEU A 74 2.16 15.23 14.53
C LEU A 74 2.37 16.67 15.04
N GLY A 75 1.31 17.47 15.10
CA GLY A 75 1.36 18.84 15.66
C GLY A 75 1.76 18.85 17.12
N ALA A 76 1.31 17.86 17.91
CA ALA A 76 1.59 17.77 19.34
C ALA A 76 3.04 17.32 19.64
N ILE A 77 3.52 16.25 18.99
CA ILE A 77 4.81 15.62 19.35
C ILE A 77 5.93 15.83 18.33
N GLY A 78 5.62 16.24 17.10
CA GLY A 78 6.58 16.47 16.02
C GLY A 78 6.97 15.22 15.21
N PHE A 79 7.67 15.44 14.09
CA PHE A 79 8.00 14.40 13.11
C PHE A 79 8.81 13.24 13.68
N LYS A 80 9.98 13.53 14.27
CA LYS A 80 10.88 12.51 14.82
C LYS A 80 10.21 11.63 15.85
N LYS A 81 9.48 12.24 16.79
CA LYS A 81 8.81 11.49 17.86
C LYS A 81 7.68 10.62 17.33
N LEU A 82 6.91 11.11 16.35
CA LEU A 82 5.82 10.34 15.75
C LEU A 82 6.35 9.14 14.95
N ILE A 83 7.41 9.32 14.17
CA ILE A 83 8.09 8.23 13.45
C ILE A 83 8.66 7.22 14.44
N ALA A 84 9.39 7.68 15.46
CA ALA A 84 9.98 6.78 16.45
C ALA A 84 8.92 6.01 17.24
N ALA A 85 7.80 6.65 17.61
CA ALA A 85 6.68 5.98 18.28
C ALA A 85 6.05 4.91 17.39
N GLY A 86 5.84 5.20 16.09
CA GLY A 86 5.33 4.23 15.11
C GLY A 86 6.28 3.04 14.97
N ILE A 87 7.59 3.29 14.77
CA ILE A 87 8.62 2.24 14.68
C ILE A 87 8.63 1.39 15.95
N SER A 88 8.60 2.03 17.14
CA SER A 88 8.59 1.31 18.42
C SER A 88 7.36 0.45 18.60
N LEU A 89 6.19 0.93 18.19
CA LEU A 89 4.94 0.17 18.26
C LEU A 89 5.00 -1.06 17.37
N VAL A 90 5.46 -0.92 16.11
CA VAL A 90 5.63 -2.05 15.19
C VAL A 90 6.66 -3.04 15.74
N LEU A 91 7.81 -2.55 16.24
CA LEU A 91 8.86 -3.38 16.85
C LEU A 91 8.32 -4.24 18.00
N VAL A 92 7.56 -3.64 18.91
CA VAL A 92 6.95 -4.37 20.04
C VAL A 92 5.98 -5.44 19.52
N CYS A 93 5.13 -5.12 18.54
CA CYS A 93 4.23 -6.09 17.94
C CYS A 93 4.98 -7.25 17.28
N LEU A 94 6.08 -6.96 16.55
CA LEU A 94 6.92 -7.97 15.91
C LEU A 94 7.51 -8.96 16.92
N LEU A 95 7.93 -8.48 18.08
CA LEU A 95 8.45 -9.33 19.18
C LEU A 95 7.34 -10.13 19.87
N LEU A 96 6.11 -9.63 19.87
CA LEU A 96 4.97 -10.28 20.52
C LEU A 96 4.31 -11.36 19.64
N PHE A 97 4.34 -11.24 18.30
CA PHE A 97 3.74 -12.24 17.41
C PHE A 97 4.21 -13.69 17.67
N PRO A 98 5.52 -13.98 17.82
CA PRO A 98 5.97 -15.34 18.08
C PRO A 98 5.73 -15.82 19.52
N VAL A 99 5.52 -14.92 20.47
CA VAL A 99 5.32 -15.25 21.89
C VAL A 99 3.85 -15.44 22.22
N LEU A 100 2.98 -14.62 21.65
CA LEU A 100 1.55 -14.61 21.90
C LEU A 100 0.81 -15.29 20.75
N SER A 101 0.15 -16.39 21.01
CA SER A 101 -0.65 -17.12 20.03
C SER A 101 -2.15 -16.81 20.15
N GLY A 102 -2.88 -17.06 19.06
CA GLY A 102 -4.32 -16.93 19.01
C GLY A 102 -4.83 -15.81 18.12
N ILE A 103 -5.90 -16.11 17.40
CA ILE A 103 -6.45 -15.23 16.37
C ILE A 103 -6.87 -13.84 16.89
N LYS A 104 -7.42 -13.77 18.10
CA LYS A 104 -7.84 -12.50 18.74
C LYS A 104 -6.64 -11.61 19.06
N VAL A 105 -5.57 -12.21 19.56
CA VAL A 105 -4.32 -11.50 19.87
C VAL A 105 -3.67 -11.00 18.59
N TRP A 106 -3.59 -11.84 17.58
CA TRP A 106 -3.02 -11.48 16.29
C TRP A 106 -3.84 -10.42 15.56
N PHE A 107 -5.18 -10.41 15.74
CA PHE A 107 -6.03 -9.32 15.26
C PHE A 107 -5.64 -7.97 15.88
N ILE A 108 -5.46 -7.93 17.20
CA ILE A 108 -5.04 -6.71 17.92
C ILE A 108 -3.62 -6.30 17.51
N LEU A 109 -2.68 -7.23 17.44
CA LEU A 109 -1.30 -6.93 17.04
C LEU A 109 -1.23 -6.39 15.60
N ARG A 110 -1.98 -6.98 14.64
CA ARG A 110 -2.09 -6.44 13.28
C ARG A 110 -2.69 -5.04 13.24
N LEU A 111 -3.74 -4.80 14.02
CA LEU A 111 -4.35 -3.47 14.15
C LEU A 111 -3.31 -2.45 14.64
N LEU A 112 -2.54 -2.79 15.68
CA LEU A 112 -1.49 -1.93 16.23
C LEU A 112 -0.34 -1.72 15.23
N VAL A 113 0.05 -2.75 14.48
CA VAL A 113 1.02 -2.59 13.37
C VAL A 113 0.49 -1.59 12.36
N GLY A 114 -0.78 -1.69 11.96
CA GLY A 114 -1.41 -0.73 11.05
C GLY A 114 -1.37 0.71 11.58
N VAL A 115 -1.63 0.90 12.87
CA VAL A 115 -1.49 2.22 13.54
C VAL A 115 -0.05 2.72 13.44
N GLY A 116 0.93 1.88 13.76
CA GLY A 116 2.36 2.23 13.71
C GLY A 116 2.83 2.58 12.30
N ASP A 117 2.50 1.74 11.31
CA ASP A 117 2.86 1.95 9.91
C ASP A 117 2.24 3.24 9.34
N ALA A 118 0.98 3.52 9.65
CA ALA A 118 0.32 4.76 9.21
C ALA A 118 0.94 6.00 9.84
N ALA A 119 1.36 5.93 11.13
CA ALA A 119 2.08 7.01 11.79
C ALA A 119 3.41 7.30 11.12
N ILE A 120 4.18 6.25 10.79
CA ILE A 120 5.46 6.35 10.07
C ILE A 120 5.25 6.99 8.71
N ASN A 121 4.32 6.44 7.92
CA ASN A 121 4.05 6.88 6.55
C ASN A 121 3.60 8.33 6.51
N TYR A 122 2.63 8.72 7.34
CA TYR A 122 2.11 10.08 7.38
C TYR A 122 3.21 11.10 7.72
N ALA A 123 3.96 10.84 8.79
CA ALA A 123 5.00 11.76 9.23
C ALA A 123 6.18 11.84 8.26
N ALA A 124 6.66 10.71 7.74
CA ALA A 124 7.78 10.67 6.81
C ALA A 124 7.43 11.32 5.47
N GLN A 125 6.25 11.06 4.90
CA GLN A 125 5.80 11.65 3.64
C GLN A 125 5.69 13.17 3.74
N LEU A 126 5.05 13.68 4.80
CA LEU A 126 4.91 15.10 5.00
C LEU A 126 6.27 15.77 5.26
N TRP A 127 7.15 15.10 6.00
CA TRP A 127 8.51 15.64 6.23
C TRP A 127 9.31 15.73 4.95
N VAL A 128 9.29 14.69 4.11
CA VAL A 128 9.92 14.72 2.77
C VAL A 128 9.36 15.87 1.92
N LEU A 129 8.05 16.06 1.93
CA LEU A 129 7.40 17.16 1.19
C LEU A 129 7.89 18.54 1.64
N LEU A 130 7.96 18.77 2.96
CA LEU A 130 8.34 20.08 3.54
C LEU A 130 9.82 20.39 3.40
N MET A 131 10.70 19.36 3.50
CA MET A 131 12.15 19.58 3.37
C MET A 131 12.62 19.66 1.92
N THR A 132 11.75 19.35 0.95
CA THR A 132 12.12 19.35 -0.48
C THR A 132 11.76 20.68 -1.12
N PRO A 133 12.72 21.35 -1.82
CA PRO A 133 12.45 22.54 -2.61
C PRO A 133 11.33 22.33 -3.64
N PRO A 134 10.51 23.35 -3.94
CA PRO A 134 9.35 23.21 -4.83
C PRO A 134 9.67 22.54 -6.18
N GLU A 135 10.85 22.84 -6.75
CA GLU A 135 11.31 22.34 -8.05
C GLU A 135 11.56 20.82 -8.06
N HIS A 136 11.84 20.23 -6.89
CA HIS A 136 12.18 18.82 -6.75
C HIS A 136 11.12 17.99 -6.01
N ARG A 137 10.01 18.60 -5.58
CA ARG A 137 8.94 17.91 -4.81
C ARG A 137 8.37 16.71 -5.53
N GLY A 138 8.04 16.85 -6.81
CA GLY A 138 7.49 15.75 -7.59
C GLY A 138 8.45 14.55 -7.66
N ARG A 139 9.73 14.79 -7.95
CA ARG A 139 10.77 13.77 -8.01
C ARG A 139 10.95 13.06 -6.67
N ASN A 140 11.09 13.81 -5.58
CA ASN A 140 11.38 13.22 -4.26
C ASN A 140 10.17 12.48 -3.67
N LEU A 141 8.94 12.95 -3.91
CA LEU A 141 7.74 12.21 -3.54
C LEU A 141 7.55 10.94 -4.37
N SER A 142 7.90 10.96 -5.66
CA SER A 142 7.89 9.76 -6.50
C SER A 142 8.92 8.73 -6.01
N LEU A 143 10.14 9.17 -5.67
CA LEU A 143 11.16 8.29 -5.09
C LEU A 143 10.71 7.71 -3.74
N TYR A 144 10.04 8.51 -2.91
CA TYR A 144 9.45 8.06 -1.66
C TYR A 144 8.42 6.95 -1.90
N GLY A 145 7.47 7.16 -2.81
CA GLY A 145 6.44 6.16 -3.15
C GLY A 145 7.03 4.88 -3.76
N MET A 146 8.01 5.03 -4.67
CA MET A 146 8.74 3.88 -5.23
C MET A 146 9.52 3.10 -4.17
N SER A 147 10.10 3.79 -3.19
CA SER A 147 10.83 3.15 -2.08
C SER A 147 9.91 2.31 -1.20
N TYR A 148 8.71 2.82 -0.88
CA TYR A 148 7.68 2.04 -0.20
C TYR A 148 7.25 0.82 -1.02
N GLY A 149 6.92 1.04 -2.31
CA GLY A 149 6.49 -0.02 -3.21
C GLY A 149 7.56 -1.11 -3.42
N LEU A 150 8.84 -0.72 -3.46
CA LEU A 150 9.95 -1.67 -3.52
C LEU A 150 10.03 -2.53 -2.25
N GLY A 151 9.97 -1.89 -1.07
CA GLY A 151 9.94 -2.60 0.21
C GLY A 151 8.75 -3.56 0.27
N PHE A 152 7.55 -3.08 -0.05
CA PHE A 152 6.32 -3.87 -0.06
C PHE A 152 6.40 -5.06 -1.02
N SER A 153 6.92 -4.86 -2.25
CA SER A 153 7.06 -5.92 -3.26
C SER A 153 8.09 -6.97 -2.86
N LEU A 154 9.16 -6.58 -2.16
CA LEU A 154 10.19 -7.52 -1.70
C LEU A 154 9.82 -8.22 -0.38
N GLY A 155 8.88 -7.67 0.39
CA GLY A 155 8.44 -8.23 1.67
C GLY A 155 8.12 -9.73 1.62
N PRO A 156 7.33 -10.22 0.63
CA PRO A 156 6.95 -11.62 0.54
C PRO A 156 8.13 -12.59 0.38
N VAL A 157 9.30 -12.14 -0.08
CA VAL A 157 10.51 -12.98 -0.10
C VAL A 157 10.84 -13.51 1.30
N GLY A 158 10.50 -12.75 2.34
CA GLY A 158 10.68 -13.15 3.73
C GLY A 158 9.83 -14.35 4.18
N ILE A 159 8.82 -14.79 3.40
CA ILE A 159 8.09 -16.04 3.62
C ILE A 159 9.08 -17.22 3.64
N SER A 160 10.12 -17.18 2.81
CA SER A 160 11.15 -18.23 2.75
C SER A 160 11.91 -18.42 4.07
N LEU A 161 11.86 -17.44 4.98
CA LEU A 161 12.46 -17.54 6.31
C LEU A 161 11.69 -18.48 7.23
N LEU A 162 10.42 -18.82 6.92
CA LEU A 162 9.63 -19.79 7.69
C LEU A 162 10.29 -21.17 7.75
N ARG A 163 11.08 -21.54 6.73
CA ARG A 163 11.86 -22.79 6.72
C ARG A 163 12.85 -22.92 7.89
N PHE A 164 13.26 -21.81 8.48
CA PHE A 164 14.18 -21.78 9.63
C PHE A 164 13.43 -21.71 10.97
N GLY A 165 12.10 -21.57 10.94
CA GLY A 165 11.23 -21.49 12.10
C GLY A 165 10.19 -20.38 11.98
N GLN A 166 9.01 -20.59 12.56
CA GLN A 166 7.87 -19.67 12.48
C GLN A 166 8.17 -18.27 13.05
N SER A 167 9.10 -18.18 14.00
CA SER A 167 9.50 -16.90 14.65
C SER A 167 10.52 -16.10 13.82
N VAL A 168 11.25 -16.75 12.91
CA VAL A 168 12.41 -16.13 12.23
C VAL A 168 12.04 -14.93 11.38
N PRO A 169 10.95 -14.91 10.59
CA PRO A 169 10.55 -13.72 9.84
C PRO A 169 10.31 -12.49 10.73
N PHE A 170 9.67 -12.70 11.88
CA PHE A 170 9.37 -11.63 12.84
C PHE A 170 10.64 -11.09 13.51
N ILE A 171 11.56 -11.97 13.91
CA ILE A 171 12.83 -11.57 14.54
C ILE A 171 13.72 -10.82 13.54
N ALA A 172 13.80 -11.29 12.30
CA ALA A 172 14.56 -10.62 11.24
C ALA A 172 14.04 -9.20 10.98
N LEU A 173 12.71 -9.06 10.90
CA LEU A 173 12.07 -7.76 10.72
C LEU A 173 12.22 -6.87 11.96
N ALA A 174 12.10 -7.44 13.17
CA ALA A 174 12.31 -6.71 14.43
C ALA A 174 13.75 -6.15 14.52
N PHE A 175 14.75 -6.92 14.09
CA PHE A 175 16.14 -6.45 14.03
C PHE A 175 16.28 -5.26 13.07
N LEU A 176 15.67 -5.32 11.90
CA LEU A 176 15.64 -4.20 10.95
C LEU A 176 14.99 -2.96 11.58
N PHE A 177 13.81 -3.13 12.23
CA PHE A 177 13.10 -2.02 12.87
C PHE A 177 13.89 -1.41 14.02
N LEU A 178 14.63 -2.23 14.79
CA LEU A 178 15.54 -1.74 15.83
C LEU A 178 16.66 -0.87 15.25
N LEU A 179 17.29 -1.29 14.15
CA LEU A 179 18.32 -0.50 13.47
C LEU A 179 17.76 0.84 12.97
N VAL A 180 16.57 0.80 12.36
CA VAL A 180 15.89 2.00 11.85
C VAL A 180 15.46 2.92 12.99
N LEU A 181 15.05 2.38 14.14
CA LEU A 181 14.73 3.14 15.35
C LEU A 181 15.97 3.89 15.86
N VAL A 182 17.10 3.20 15.96
CA VAL A 182 18.37 3.81 16.40
C VAL A 182 18.80 4.91 15.42
N LEU A 183 18.73 4.68 14.12
CA LEU A 183 19.02 5.71 13.09
C LEU A 183 18.10 6.92 13.25
N THR A 184 16.81 6.70 13.39
CA THR A 184 15.81 7.77 13.59
C THR A 184 16.09 8.55 14.87
N ALA A 185 16.35 7.86 15.97
CA ALA A 185 16.58 8.47 17.27
C ALA A 185 17.88 9.30 17.34
N THR A 186 18.93 8.85 16.66
CA THR A 186 20.26 9.48 16.75
C THR A 186 20.51 10.54 15.69
N LYS A 187 19.97 10.36 14.46
CA LYS A 187 20.35 11.17 13.31
C LYS A 187 19.28 12.17 12.84
N LEU A 188 17.99 11.94 13.14
CA LEU A 188 16.95 12.89 12.75
C LEU A 188 16.83 14.03 13.78
N PRO A 189 16.66 15.30 13.33
CA PRO A 189 16.45 16.42 14.23
C PRO A 189 15.02 16.44 14.79
N ASN A 190 14.83 17.11 15.92
CA ASN A 190 13.49 17.41 16.41
C ASN A 190 12.90 18.55 15.55
N SER A 191 11.86 18.25 14.78
CA SER A 191 11.15 19.22 13.94
C SER A 191 9.64 19.08 14.16
N ARG A 192 8.93 20.19 14.05
CA ARG A 192 7.45 20.24 14.10
C ARG A 192 6.95 20.96 12.86
N PRO A 193 5.78 20.59 12.31
CA PRO A 193 5.16 21.34 11.25
C PRO A 193 4.66 22.70 11.80
N ASP A 194 4.66 23.72 10.96
CA ASP A 194 3.94 24.94 11.24
C ASP A 194 2.44 24.63 11.30
N LYS A 195 1.71 25.34 12.18
CA LYS A 195 0.25 25.14 12.32
C LYS A 195 -0.43 25.45 11.00
N VAL A 196 -1.06 24.44 10.41
CA VAL A 196 -1.95 24.63 9.26
C VAL A 196 -3.32 25.00 9.81
N GLU A 197 -3.81 26.20 9.50
CA GLU A 197 -5.18 26.61 9.81
C GLU A 197 -6.15 25.75 9.00
N GLY A 198 -7.02 25.01 9.71
CA GLY A 198 -8.04 24.15 9.10
C GLY A 198 -9.10 25.00 8.38
N GLY A 199 -9.23 24.84 7.07
CA GLY A 199 -10.25 25.53 6.28
C GLY A 199 -11.65 24.95 6.48
N GLU A 200 -12.62 25.80 6.68
CA GLU A 200 -14.04 25.47 6.73
C GLU A 200 -14.56 24.92 5.38
N GLY A 201 -15.52 23.97 5.43
CA GLY A 201 -16.25 23.51 4.24
C GLY A 201 -15.76 22.22 3.59
N GLN A 202 -14.94 21.38 4.25
CA GLN A 202 -14.36 20.16 3.67
C GLN A 202 -15.42 19.16 3.14
N ALA A 203 -16.52 18.93 3.85
CA ALA A 203 -17.54 17.92 3.45
C ALA A 203 -18.20 18.25 2.09
N LYS A 204 -18.50 19.52 1.82
CA LYS A 204 -19.06 19.98 0.52
C LYS A 204 -18.05 19.81 -0.62
N ARG A 205 -16.77 20.01 -0.34
CA ARG A 205 -15.69 19.83 -1.33
C ARG A 205 -15.50 18.36 -1.68
N PHE A 206 -15.63 17.43 -0.72
CA PHE A 206 -15.56 15.99 -0.96
C PHE A 206 -16.70 15.52 -1.89
N GLY A 207 -17.96 15.86 -1.58
CA GLY A 207 -19.10 15.50 -2.42
C GLY A 207 -19.00 16.06 -3.83
N ARG A 208 -18.54 17.32 -3.98
CA ARG A 208 -18.35 17.95 -5.29
C ARG A 208 -17.22 17.32 -6.09
N SER A 209 -16.09 16.98 -5.46
CA SER A 209 -15.00 16.26 -6.11
C SER A 209 -15.46 14.89 -6.61
N TYR A 210 -16.22 14.17 -5.78
CA TYR A 210 -16.75 12.86 -6.15
C TYR A 210 -17.76 12.94 -7.31
N SER A 211 -18.71 13.88 -7.26
CA SER A 211 -19.73 14.00 -8.33
C SER A 211 -19.15 14.34 -9.70
N LEU A 212 -18.02 15.07 -9.74
CA LEU A 212 -17.36 15.46 -10.98
C LEU A 212 -16.38 14.42 -11.50
N ALA A 213 -15.73 13.67 -10.61
CA ALA A 213 -14.58 12.82 -10.95
C ALA A 213 -14.70 11.37 -10.41
N TRP A 214 -15.89 10.87 -10.14
CA TRP A 214 -16.10 9.55 -9.54
C TRP A 214 -15.34 8.43 -10.26
N TYR A 215 -15.34 8.41 -11.60
CA TYR A 215 -14.64 7.42 -12.39
C TYR A 215 -13.12 7.49 -12.20
N ALA A 216 -12.56 8.67 -12.00
CA ALA A 216 -11.14 8.87 -11.73
C ALA A 216 -10.75 8.54 -10.28
N LEU A 217 -11.71 8.49 -9.34
CA LEU A 217 -11.47 8.22 -7.92
C LEU A 217 -11.66 6.74 -7.54
N ILE A 218 -12.53 6.00 -8.25
CA ILE A 218 -12.74 4.55 -8.06
C ILE A 218 -11.46 3.71 -8.18
N PRO A 219 -10.48 4.00 -9.08
CA PRO A 219 -9.24 3.27 -9.16
C PRO A 219 -8.50 3.09 -7.84
N ALA A 220 -8.59 4.05 -6.94
CA ALA A 220 -7.99 3.94 -5.61
C ALA A 220 -8.63 2.84 -4.76
N LEU A 221 -9.95 2.68 -4.81
CA LEU A 221 -10.68 1.61 -4.13
C LEU A 221 -10.29 0.24 -4.68
N LEU A 222 -10.28 0.11 -5.99
CA LEU A 222 -9.93 -1.16 -6.65
C LEU A 222 -8.45 -1.53 -6.38
N TYR A 223 -7.56 -0.55 -6.37
CA TYR A 223 -6.15 -0.78 -6.05
C TYR A 223 -5.97 -1.28 -4.61
N GLY A 224 -6.61 -0.63 -3.63
CA GLY A 224 -6.56 -1.08 -2.24
C GLY A 224 -7.19 -2.48 -2.05
N TYR A 225 -8.32 -2.74 -2.71
CA TYR A 225 -8.95 -4.06 -2.74
C TYR A 225 -7.99 -5.13 -3.27
N MET A 226 -7.37 -4.90 -4.42
CA MET A 226 -6.43 -5.83 -5.04
C MET A 226 -5.19 -6.07 -4.16
N GLU A 227 -4.53 -4.99 -3.72
CA GLU A 227 -3.29 -5.07 -2.96
C GLU A 227 -3.48 -5.88 -1.67
N ALA A 228 -4.53 -5.56 -0.90
CA ALA A 228 -4.81 -6.23 0.35
C ALA A 228 -5.26 -7.68 0.15
N THR A 229 -6.15 -7.93 -0.84
CA THR A 229 -6.63 -9.27 -1.16
C THR A 229 -5.51 -10.16 -1.70
N LEU A 230 -4.70 -9.66 -2.62
CA LEU A 230 -3.61 -10.43 -3.20
C LEU A 230 -2.61 -10.87 -2.13
N ASN A 231 -2.16 -9.96 -1.28
CA ASN A 231 -1.13 -10.25 -0.29
C ASN A 231 -1.64 -11.10 0.89
N SER A 232 -2.94 -11.09 1.20
CA SER A 232 -3.51 -11.91 2.28
C SER A 232 -4.11 -13.23 1.79
N ASN A 233 -4.79 -13.25 0.65
CA ASN A 233 -5.56 -14.41 0.19
C ASN A 233 -4.81 -15.29 -0.84
N PHE A 234 -3.89 -14.71 -1.65
CA PHE A 234 -3.09 -15.51 -2.57
C PHE A 234 -2.21 -16.55 -1.85
N PRO A 235 -1.56 -16.26 -0.69
CA PRO A 235 -0.83 -17.28 0.05
C PRO A 235 -1.70 -18.47 0.47
N VAL A 236 -2.89 -18.21 0.98
CA VAL A 236 -3.87 -19.23 1.37
C VAL A 236 -4.32 -20.06 0.15
N TYR A 237 -4.66 -19.38 -0.94
CA TYR A 237 -4.99 -20.03 -2.21
C TYR A 237 -3.83 -20.88 -2.72
N GLY A 238 -2.60 -20.35 -2.72
CA GLY A 238 -1.41 -21.04 -3.17
C GLY A 238 -1.16 -22.35 -2.42
N LEU A 239 -1.25 -22.33 -1.08
CA LEU A 239 -1.14 -23.52 -0.25
C LEU A 239 -2.20 -24.58 -0.61
N ARG A 240 -3.45 -24.16 -0.82
CA ARG A 240 -4.57 -25.07 -1.15
C ARG A 240 -4.45 -25.71 -2.53
N ILE A 241 -3.81 -25.06 -3.49
CA ILE A 241 -3.53 -25.63 -4.82
C ILE A 241 -2.19 -26.40 -4.86
N GLY A 242 -1.49 -26.54 -3.71
CA GLY A 242 -0.27 -27.34 -3.57
C GLY A 242 1.04 -26.57 -3.82
N TYR A 243 1.03 -25.24 -3.85
CA TYR A 243 2.29 -24.49 -3.88
C TYR A 243 2.98 -24.53 -2.52
N SER A 244 4.30 -24.70 -2.55
CA SER A 244 5.14 -24.55 -1.36
C SER A 244 5.26 -23.07 -0.95
N GLU A 245 5.63 -22.82 0.33
CA GLU A 245 5.90 -21.47 0.83
C GLU A 245 6.95 -20.73 -0.03
N ASN A 246 7.98 -21.42 -0.49
CA ASN A 246 9.01 -20.87 -1.36
C ASN A 246 8.47 -20.45 -2.73
N GLN A 247 7.53 -21.23 -3.30
CA GLN A 247 6.87 -20.87 -4.55
C GLN A 247 5.98 -19.61 -4.37
N ILE A 248 5.25 -19.53 -3.27
CA ILE A 248 4.44 -18.35 -2.93
C ILE A 248 5.34 -17.13 -2.71
N ALA A 249 6.45 -17.30 -1.96
CA ALA A 249 7.46 -16.26 -1.74
C ALA A 249 8.08 -15.73 -3.05
N ALA A 250 8.23 -16.62 -4.05
CA ALA A 250 8.74 -16.26 -5.36
C ALA A 250 7.68 -15.55 -6.23
N LEU A 251 6.40 -15.91 -6.13
CA LEU A 251 5.33 -15.40 -7.01
C LEU A 251 4.85 -14.01 -6.63
N LEU A 252 4.60 -13.76 -5.35
CA LEU A 252 4.00 -12.49 -4.88
C LEU A 252 4.80 -11.24 -5.27
N PRO A 253 6.13 -11.20 -5.16
CA PRO A 253 6.92 -10.02 -5.56
C PRO A 253 6.68 -9.58 -7.00
N PHE A 254 6.38 -10.51 -7.90
CA PHE A 254 6.25 -10.19 -9.32
C PHE A 254 5.00 -9.37 -9.66
N ALA A 255 3.96 -9.47 -8.87
CA ALA A 255 2.83 -8.54 -8.99
C ALA A 255 3.27 -7.09 -8.70
N GLY A 256 4.04 -6.87 -7.62
CA GLY A 256 4.59 -5.56 -7.29
C GLY A 256 5.64 -5.08 -8.29
N ILE A 257 6.58 -5.95 -8.67
CA ILE A 257 7.62 -5.65 -9.68
C ILE A 257 6.99 -5.29 -11.03
N GLY A 258 5.97 -6.06 -11.47
CA GLY A 258 5.21 -5.73 -12.67
C GLY A 258 4.62 -4.32 -12.60
N GLY A 259 4.02 -3.95 -11.45
CA GLY A 259 3.51 -2.60 -11.20
C GLY A 259 4.58 -1.52 -11.33
N LEU A 260 5.74 -1.71 -10.70
CA LEU A 260 6.86 -0.76 -10.77
C LEU A 260 7.41 -0.63 -12.20
N MET A 261 7.53 -1.74 -12.94
CA MET A 261 8.03 -1.74 -14.32
C MET A 261 7.11 -1.00 -15.29
N LEU A 262 5.79 -1.20 -15.18
CA LEU A 262 4.83 -0.58 -16.08
C LEU A 262 4.36 0.81 -15.63
N GLN A 263 4.66 1.24 -14.40
CA GLN A 263 4.21 2.53 -13.87
C GLN A 263 4.64 3.72 -14.73
N LEU A 264 5.90 3.77 -15.14
CA LEU A 264 6.41 4.85 -15.99
C LEU A 264 5.87 4.76 -17.43
N PRO A 265 5.94 3.61 -18.13
CA PRO A 265 5.34 3.46 -19.47
C PRO A 265 3.86 3.82 -19.50
N LEU A 266 3.05 3.31 -18.56
CA LEU A 266 1.62 3.61 -18.51
C LEU A 266 1.34 5.09 -18.22
N GLY A 267 2.15 5.73 -17.38
CA GLY A 267 2.12 7.17 -17.16
C GLY A 267 2.30 7.95 -18.46
N LEU A 268 3.40 7.67 -19.19
CA LEU A 268 3.70 8.32 -20.49
C LEU A 268 2.64 8.03 -21.55
N TRP A 269 2.15 6.80 -21.63
CA TRP A 269 1.07 6.45 -22.56
C TRP A 269 -0.23 7.16 -22.20
N SER A 270 -0.51 7.34 -20.90
CA SER A 270 -1.69 8.07 -20.45
C SER A 270 -1.66 9.55 -20.83
N ASP A 271 -0.49 10.17 -20.80
CA ASP A 271 -0.30 11.54 -21.25
C ASP A 271 -0.50 11.67 -22.78
N ARG A 272 -0.04 10.68 -23.56
CA ARG A 272 -0.11 10.70 -25.02
C ARG A 272 -1.46 10.28 -25.59
N PHE A 273 -2.06 9.21 -25.08
CA PHE A 273 -3.28 8.59 -25.63
C PHE A 273 -4.54 8.95 -24.85
N GLY A 274 -4.40 9.66 -23.73
CA GLY A 274 -5.48 10.08 -22.84
C GLY A 274 -5.65 9.14 -21.64
N ARG A 275 -5.71 9.74 -20.46
CA ARG A 275 -5.73 9.01 -19.17
C ARG A 275 -6.90 8.04 -19.02
N LYS A 276 -8.08 8.44 -19.46
CA LYS A 276 -9.28 7.60 -19.47
C LYS A 276 -9.07 6.30 -20.26
N LYS A 277 -8.54 6.40 -21.49
CA LYS A 277 -8.32 5.23 -22.35
C LYS A 277 -7.32 4.25 -21.73
N ILE A 278 -6.25 4.76 -21.13
CA ILE A 278 -5.23 3.92 -20.48
C ILE A 278 -5.81 3.28 -19.22
N LEU A 279 -6.59 3.98 -18.40
CA LEU A 279 -7.28 3.39 -17.26
C LEU A 279 -8.23 2.26 -17.66
N MET A 280 -8.99 2.45 -18.75
CA MET A 280 -9.85 1.40 -19.32
C MET A 280 -9.04 0.18 -19.75
N LEU A 281 -7.95 0.41 -20.52
CA LEU A 281 -7.05 -0.66 -20.96
C LEU A 281 -6.46 -1.42 -19.76
N CYS A 282 -5.97 -0.72 -18.78
CA CYS A 282 -5.41 -1.32 -17.56
C CYS A 282 -6.46 -2.16 -16.82
N GLY A 283 -7.69 -1.67 -16.69
CA GLY A 283 -8.79 -2.43 -16.09
C GLY A 283 -9.11 -3.71 -16.86
N ILE A 284 -9.21 -3.64 -18.18
CA ILE A 284 -9.54 -4.80 -19.01
C ILE A 284 -8.39 -5.83 -18.98
N VAL A 285 -7.15 -5.41 -19.28
CA VAL A 285 -6.01 -6.34 -19.36
C VAL A 285 -5.67 -6.93 -17.99
N GLY A 286 -5.58 -6.10 -16.96
CA GLY A 286 -5.31 -6.58 -15.58
C GLY A 286 -6.45 -7.46 -15.06
N GLY A 287 -7.71 -7.10 -15.36
CA GLY A 287 -8.88 -7.88 -15.00
C GLY A 287 -8.90 -9.25 -15.69
N LEU A 288 -8.59 -9.33 -16.99
CA LEU A 288 -8.45 -10.59 -17.71
C LEU A 288 -7.36 -11.46 -17.10
N ALA A 289 -6.19 -10.89 -16.76
CA ALA A 289 -5.11 -11.64 -16.15
C ALA A 289 -5.52 -12.23 -14.78
N PHE A 290 -6.25 -11.48 -13.95
CA PHE A 290 -6.80 -12.03 -12.70
C PHE A 290 -7.85 -13.11 -12.92
N THR A 291 -8.76 -12.92 -13.89
CA THR A 291 -9.79 -13.93 -14.20
C THR A 291 -9.19 -15.26 -14.70
N LEU A 292 -8.07 -15.18 -15.42
CA LEU A 292 -7.36 -16.36 -15.93
C LEU A 292 -6.46 -17.04 -14.88
N LEU A 293 -6.13 -16.36 -13.78
CA LEU A 293 -5.20 -16.88 -12.75
C LEU A 293 -5.60 -18.27 -12.20
N PRO A 294 -6.87 -18.56 -11.88
CA PRO A 294 -7.26 -19.89 -11.41
C PRO A 294 -7.05 -21.02 -12.42
N LEU A 295 -7.05 -20.70 -13.72
CA LEU A 295 -6.81 -21.69 -14.79
C LEU A 295 -5.32 -22.05 -14.91
N ALA A 296 -4.45 -21.25 -14.32
CA ALA A 296 -3.01 -21.47 -14.32
C ALA A 296 -2.48 -22.27 -13.10
N LYS A 297 -3.36 -22.77 -12.22
CA LYS A 297 -3.00 -23.41 -10.93
C LYS A 297 -1.91 -24.46 -11.03
N ASP A 298 -1.88 -25.27 -12.10
CA ASP A 298 -0.93 -26.37 -12.30
C ASP A 298 0.34 -25.93 -13.07
N ARG A 299 0.46 -24.63 -13.43
CA ARG A 299 1.54 -24.09 -14.25
C ARG A 299 2.17 -22.87 -13.61
N PHE A 300 3.22 -23.11 -12.81
CA PHE A 300 3.95 -22.08 -12.08
C PHE A 300 4.35 -20.88 -12.99
N SER A 301 4.92 -21.14 -14.17
CA SER A 301 5.35 -20.11 -15.11
C SER A 301 4.18 -19.26 -15.65
N LEU A 302 3.00 -19.87 -15.83
CA LEU A 302 1.82 -19.13 -16.26
C LEU A 302 1.23 -18.29 -15.14
N THR A 303 1.19 -18.82 -13.92
CA THR A 303 0.81 -18.04 -12.72
C THR A 303 1.72 -16.84 -12.52
N PHE A 304 3.03 -17.02 -12.66
CA PHE A 304 4.04 -15.97 -12.64
C PHE A 304 3.73 -14.87 -13.67
N LEU A 305 3.53 -15.26 -14.94
CA LEU A 305 3.25 -14.32 -16.02
C LEU A 305 1.95 -13.54 -15.77
N LEU A 306 0.89 -14.24 -15.35
CA LEU A 306 -0.40 -13.60 -15.08
C LEU A 306 -0.34 -12.63 -13.90
N LEU A 307 0.37 -12.96 -12.83
CA LEU A 307 0.59 -12.05 -11.68
C LEU A 307 1.40 -10.81 -12.11
N MET A 308 2.45 -11.01 -12.91
CA MET A 308 3.26 -9.90 -13.42
C MET A 308 2.47 -8.98 -14.34
N VAL A 309 1.64 -9.53 -15.24
CA VAL A 309 0.76 -8.75 -16.13
C VAL A 309 -0.33 -8.04 -15.31
N ALA A 310 -1.02 -8.76 -14.43
CA ALA A 310 -2.07 -8.19 -13.59
C ALA A 310 -1.52 -7.03 -12.74
N GLY A 311 -0.45 -7.28 -11.97
CA GLY A 311 0.21 -6.25 -11.17
C GLY A 311 0.75 -5.10 -12.01
N GLY A 312 1.31 -5.40 -13.19
CA GLY A 312 1.83 -4.41 -14.12
C GLY A 312 0.78 -3.38 -14.55
N PHE A 313 -0.36 -3.85 -15.01
CA PHE A 313 -1.43 -2.97 -15.48
C PHE A 313 -2.20 -2.32 -14.33
N VAL A 314 -2.46 -3.05 -13.25
CA VAL A 314 -3.28 -2.55 -12.14
C VAL A 314 -2.46 -1.77 -11.09
N GLY A 315 -1.16 -2.03 -10.99
CA GLY A 315 -0.28 -1.36 -10.02
C GLY A 315 -0.24 0.17 -10.12
N SER A 316 -0.55 0.70 -11.31
CA SER A 316 -0.62 2.15 -11.54
C SER A 316 -2.00 2.76 -11.33
N PHE A 317 -3.02 1.99 -10.93
CA PHE A 317 -4.41 2.46 -10.85
C PHE A 317 -4.59 3.67 -9.95
N PHE A 318 -4.00 3.64 -8.75
CA PHE A 318 -4.09 4.76 -7.81
C PHE A 318 -3.51 6.05 -8.39
N SER A 319 -2.32 5.97 -8.95
CA SER A 319 -1.61 7.14 -9.50
C SER A 319 -2.26 7.68 -10.78
N LEU A 320 -2.66 6.78 -11.69
CA LEU A 320 -3.37 7.16 -12.92
C LEU A 320 -4.75 7.75 -12.63
N GLY A 321 -5.47 7.22 -11.64
CA GLY A 321 -6.74 7.76 -11.19
C GLY A 321 -6.61 9.18 -10.66
N LEU A 322 -5.64 9.42 -9.77
CA LEU A 322 -5.37 10.78 -9.26
C LEU A 322 -4.93 11.75 -10.37
N ALA A 323 -4.08 11.29 -11.28
CA ALA A 323 -3.66 12.09 -12.42
C ALA A 323 -4.86 12.45 -13.32
N TYR A 324 -5.78 11.51 -13.55
CA TYR A 324 -7.00 11.79 -14.30
C TYR A 324 -7.94 12.74 -13.55
N ALA A 325 -8.09 12.58 -12.24
CA ALA A 325 -8.85 13.51 -11.41
C ALA A 325 -8.26 14.95 -11.49
N ALA A 326 -6.94 15.08 -11.55
CA ALA A 326 -6.27 16.37 -11.68
C ALA A 326 -6.53 17.05 -13.03
N ASP A 327 -6.76 16.30 -14.11
CA ASP A 327 -7.08 16.86 -15.43
C ASP A 327 -8.53 17.39 -15.51
N ILE A 328 -9.47 16.80 -14.74
CA ILE A 328 -10.90 17.13 -14.84
C ILE A 328 -11.42 18.01 -13.71
N LEU A 329 -10.70 18.08 -12.59
CA LEU A 329 -11.12 18.88 -11.43
C LEU A 329 -10.46 20.27 -11.40
N PRO A 330 -11.19 21.29 -10.94
CA PRO A 330 -10.59 22.58 -10.60
C PRO A 330 -9.52 22.43 -9.52
N ARG A 331 -8.46 23.24 -9.58
CA ARG A 331 -7.31 23.17 -8.66
C ARG A 331 -7.69 23.21 -7.18
N ASN A 332 -8.71 23.96 -6.82
CA ASN A 332 -9.21 24.06 -5.43
C ASN A 332 -9.88 22.77 -4.92
N LEU A 333 -10.25 21.84 -5.79
CA LEU A 333 -10.84 20.52 -5.41
C LEU A 333 -9.81 19.39 -5.36
N LEU A 334 -8.58 19.59 -5.85
CA LEU A 334 -7.55 18.53 -5.88
C LEU A 334 -7.17 18.00 -4.49
N PRO A 335 -7.03 18.85 -3.43
CA PRO A 335 -6.80 18.32 -2.09
C PRO A 335 -7.93 17.41 -1.59
N ALA A 336 -9.19 17.81 -1.86
CA ALA A 336 -10.35 17.00 -1.51
C ALA A 336 -10.40 15.67 -2.29
N ALA A 337 -10.07 15.67 -3.57
CA ALA A 337 -9.98 14.47 -4.39
C ALA A 337 -8.92 13.49 -3.87
N ASN A 338 -7.77 13.99 -3.42
CA ASN A 338 -6.72 13.16 -2.82
C ASN A 338 -7.19 12.48 -1.52
N VAL A 339 -7.89 13.22 -0.66
CA VAL A 339 -8.47 12.66 0.57
C VAL A 339 -9.54 11.59 0.25
N VAL A 340 -10.42 11.85 -0.71
CA VAL A 340 -11.42 10.86 -1.17
C VAL A 340 -10.75 9.62 -1.72
N SER A 341 -9.68 9.76 -2.52
CA SER A 341 -8.92 8.61 -3.03
C SER A 341 -8.28 7.81 -1.90
N SER A 342 -7.75 8.47 -0.86
CA SER A 342 -7.18 7.78 0.30
C SER A 342 -8.23 7.01 1.09
N PHE A 343 -9.45 7.56 1.24
CA PHE A 343 -10.58 6.84 1.85
C PHE A 343 -11.01 5.65 1.01
N HIS A 344 -11.09 5.79 -0.31
CA HIS A 344 -11.39 4.69 -1.22
C HIS A 344 -10.35 3.57 -1.12
N TYR A 345 -9.06 3.91 -1.13
CA TYR A 345 -7.99 2.93 -0.94
C TYR A 345 -8.16 2.17 0.38
N SER A 346 -8.37 2.89 1.49
CA SER A 346 -8.57 2.27 2.80
C SER A 346 -9.82 1.38 2.83
N ALA A 347 -10.93 1.83 2.24
CA ALA A 347 -12.15 1.02 2.16
C ALA A 347 -11.93 -0.26 1.37
N GLY A 348 -11.27 -0.18 0.20
CA GLY A 348 -10.90 -1.34 -0.60
C GLY A 348 -10.01 -2.32 0.17
N SER A 349 -8.99 -1.80 0.84
CA SER A 349 -8.03 -2.61 1.61
C SER A 349 -8.66 -3.27 2.84
N ILE A 350 -9.64 -2.65 3.48
CA ILE A 350 -10.37 -3.24 4.62
C ILE A 350 -11.31 -4.35 4.14
N VAL A 351 -12.05 -4.11 3.06
CA VAL A 351 -13.11 -5.02 2.59
C VAL A 351 -12.52 -6.21 1.82
N GLY A 352 -11.43 -5.99 1.08
CA GLY A 352 -10.84 -6.96 0.17
C GLY A 352 -10.49 -8.30 0.80
N PRO A 353 -9.66 -8.34 1.85
CA PRO A 353 -9.26 -9.59 2.49
C PRO A 353 -10.43 -10.39 3.07
N GLY A 354 -11.44 -9.71 3.63
CA GLY A 354 -12.63 -10.34 4.17
C GLY A 354 -13.48 -11.02 3.10
N ILE A 355 -13.77 -10.32 1.99
CA ILE A 355 -14.47 -10.89 0.83
C ILE A 355 -13.65 -12.04 0.22
N GLY A 356 -12.34 -11.84 0.06
CA GLY A 356 -11.46 -12.87 -0.47
C GLY A 356 -11.44 -14.12 0.39
N GLY A 357 -11.34 -13.98 1.71
CA GLY A 357 -11.39 -15.07 2.67
C GLY A 357 -12.72 -15.82 2.63
N PHE A 358 -13.85 -15.12 2.56
CA PHE A 358 -15.18 -15.71 2.40
C PHE A 358 -15.28 -16.54 1.10
N LEU A 359 -14.81 -16.01 -0.02
CA LEU A 359 -14.82 -16.72 -1.29
C LEU A 359 -13.89 -17.95 -1.29
N LEU A 360 -12.78 -17.92 -0.57
CA LEU A 360 -11.90 -19.08 -0.40
C LEU A 360 -12.54 -20.18 0.47
N GLU A 361 -13.39 -19.80 1.43
CA GLU A 361 -14.03 -20.74 2.32
C GLU A 361 -15.27 -21.39 1.71
N TYR A 362 -16.16 -20.58 1.12
CA TYR A 362 -17.49 -21.03 0.67
C TYR A 362 -17.64 -21.05 -0.86
N GLY A 363 -16.70 -20.47 -1.58
CA GLY A 363 -16.73 -20.35 -3.03
C GLY A 363 -15.87 -21.41 -3.72
N TRP A 364 -15.75 -21.24 -5.02
CA TRP A 364 -14.76 -21.98 -5.81
C TRP A 364 -13.39 -21.41 -5.50
N GLY A 365 -12.39 -22.26 -5.24
CA GLY A 365 -11.06 -21.80 -4.80
C GLY A 365 -10.42 -20.68 -5.63
N GLY A 366 -10.77 -20.57 -6.92
CA GLY A 366 -10.37 -19.45 -7.79
C GLY A 366 -11.31 -18.24 -7.79
N GLY A 367 -12.45 -18.28 -7.09
CA GLY A 367 -13.48 -17.24 -7.12
C GLY A 367 -13.00 -15.87 -6.65
N VAL A 368 -12.01 -15.81 -5.78
CA VAL A 368 -11.36 -14.57 -5.33
C VAL A 368 -10.80 -13.78 -6.50
N PHE A 369 -10.02 -14.45 -7.35
CA PHE A 369 -9.37 -13.81 -8.51
C PHE A 369 -10.36 -13.57 -9.64
N GLY A 370 -11.36 -14.47 -9.79
CA GLY A 370 -12.47 -14.29 -10.72
C GLY A 370 -13.26 -13.02 -10.40
N LEU A 371 -13.66 -12.82 -9.14
CA LEU A 371 -14.36 -11.59 -8.72
C LEU A 371 -13.48 -10.36 -8.92
N MET A 372 -12.21 -10.43 -8.51
CA MET A 372 -11.25 -9.34 -8.72
C MET A 372 -11.16 -8.97 -10.19
N GLY A 373 -10.99 -9.95 -11.07
CA GLY A 373 -10.92 -9.74 -12.51
C GLY A 373 -12.19 -9.11 -13.06
N VAL A 374 -13.37 -9.59 -12.68
CA VAL A 374 -14.67 -9.04 -13.11
C VAL A 374 -14.81 -7.58 -12.68
N LEU A 375 -14.44 -7.23 -11.44
CA LEU A 375 -14.51 -5.84 -10.96
C LEU A 375 -13.64 -4.90 -11.80
N TYR A 376 -12.44 -5.33 -12.17
CA TYR A 376 -11.55 -4.53 -13.01
C TYR A 376 -12.04 -4.41 -14.45
N ILE A 377 -12.56 -5.49 -15.04
CA ILE A 377 -13.17 -5.47 -16.39
C ILE A 377 -14.38 -4.55 -16.39
N MET A 378 -15.26 -4.68 -15.39
CA MET A 378 -16.43 -3.80 -15.25
C MET A 378 -16.01 -2.34 -15.14
N PHE A 379 -15.02 -2.02 -14.33
CA PHE A 379 -14.47 -0.66 -14.26
C PHE A 379 -13.97 -0.18 -15.63
N GLY A 380 -13.21 -1.01 -16.34
CA GLY A 380 -12.74 -0.69 -17.69
C GLY A 380 -13.88 -0.36 -18.64
N LEU A 381 -14.95 -1.17 -18.64
CA LEU A 381 -16.14 -0.97 -19.49
C LEU A 381 -16.97 0.25 -19.04
N MET A 382 -17.09 0.52 -17.74
CA MET A 382 -17.78 1.72 -17.22
C MET A 382 -17.15 3.02 -17.72
N GLY A 383 -15.88 2.99 -18.12
CA GLY A 383 -15.24 4.11 -18.78
C GLY A 383 -15.97 4.54 -20.07
N LEU A 384 -16.64 3.65 -20.79
CA LEU A 384 -17.43 4.00 -21.96
C LEU A 384 -18.60 4.94 -21.63
N LEU A 385 -19.18 4.77 -20.43
CA LEU A 385 -20.33 5.54 -19.95
C LEU A 385 -19.94 6.88 -19.32
N PHE A 386 -18.69 7.00 -18.87
CA PHE A 386 -18.23 8.24 -18.23
C PHE A 386 -17.85 9.29 -19.27
N SER A 387 -18.53 10.43 -19.22
CA SER A 387 -18.14 11.63 -19.96
C SER A 387 -17.79 12.74 -18.97
N PRO A 388 -16.54 13.23 -18.96
CA PRO A 388 -16.19 14.35 -18.08
C PRO A 388 -17.03 15.57 -18.49
N ARG A 389 -17.77 16.13 -17.54
CA ARG A 389 -18.41 17.44 -17.72
C ARG A 389 -17.32 18.50 -17.61
N LEU A 390 -16.56 18.69 -18.69
CA LEU A 390 -15.65 19.83 -18.79
C LEU A 390 -16.49 21.10 -18.66
N LYS A 391 -16.35 21.81 -17.56
CA LYS A 391 -16.74 23.22 -17.57
C LYS A 391 -15.63 23.97 -18.31
N ILE A 392 -15.97 24.38 -19.54
CA ILE A 392 -15.32 25.47 -20.25
C ILE A 392 -15.37 26.72 -19.38
#